data_b5c972876d780298df63d9e680efe6b5
#
_entry.id   b5c972876d780298df63d9e680efe6b5
#
_cell.length_a   1.000
_cell.length_b   1.000
_cell.length_c   1.000
_cell.angle_alpha   90.00
_cell.angle_beta   90.00
_cell.angle_gamma   90.00
#
_symmetry.space_group_name_H-M   'P 1'
#
loop_
_entity.id
_entity.type
_entity.pdbx_description
1 polymer ?
#
loop_
_entity_poly.entity_id
_entity_poly.type
_entity_poly.pdbx_seq_one_letter_code
_entity_poly.pdbx_strand_id
1 'polypeptide(L)'
;MSIRRIVLVFKTHFDIGFTRLSEEILDYYATDMLDRVAATCDATAELGPMRYIWTMPAWPLKEMRRRCTPERRAKLDDLVARGQVAWHALPFTSHYDFCGIEDAIYGLGVARELSRFYQKPISRAAKMTDVPGHGRFLPEMLASGGVEYLHLGCNTFAKPVDVPPIFWWEAPSGKRVLTMYNSGYGTSLLPPQDWPLDTWIALLNTQDNSGPQSAQIVLDYYAKLRSAFPDAEISCGSLDD
;
A
#
# COMPACT_ATOMS: atom_id res chain seq x y z
N MET A 1 -2.41 -24.38 9.43
CA MET A 1 -0.94 -24.17 9.52
C MET A 1 -0.67 -23.18 10.64
N SER A 2 0.48 -23.24 11.31
CA SER A 2 0.87 -22.19 12.26
C SER A 2 1.48 -21.01 11.48
N ILE A 3 1.13 -19.79 11.86
CA ILE A 3 1.73 -18.58 11.29
C ILE A 3 3.17 -18.49 11.78
N ARG A 4 4.11 -18.33 10.85
CA ARG A 4 5.55 -18.19 11.12
C ARG A 4 6.08 -16.79 10.84
N ARG A 5 5.43 -16.06 9.93
CA ARG A 5 5.83 -14.70 9.56
C ARG A 5 4.61 -13.77 9.48
N ILE A 6 4.76 -12.56 10.02
CA ILE A 6 3.75 -11.51 9.92
C ILE A 6 4.44 -10.22 9.46
N VAL A 7 3.98 -9.68 8.33
CA VAL A 7 4.46 -8.42 7.78
C VAL A 7 3.35 -7.37 7.95
N LEU A 8 3.64 -6.30 8.69
CA LEU A 8 2.74 -5.16 8.80
C LEU A 8 3.04 -4.18 7.67
N VAL A 9 2.02 -3.82 6.91
CA VAL A 9 2.09 -2.80 5.86
C VAL A 9 1.17 -1.66 6.25
N PHE A 10 1.74 -0.51 6.58
CA PHE A 10 0.96 0.67 6.97
C PHE A 10 0.66 1.55 5.78
N LYS A 11 -0.59 1.96 5.66
CA LYS A 11 -1.09 2.73 4.52
C LYS A 11 -2.18 3.70 4.95
N THR A 12 -2.34 4.78 4.20
CA THR A 12 -3.51 5.66 4.22
C THR A 12 -4.28 5.49 2.91
N HIS A 13 -5.61 5.43 2.96
CA HIS A 13 -6.41 5.51 1.74
C HIS A 13 -6.34 6.93 1.19
N PHE A 14 -5.86 7.04 -0.05
CA PHE A 14 -5.72 8.31 -0.74
C PHE A 14 -6.93 8.53 -1.65
N ASP A 15 -7.65 9.62 -1.41
CA ASP A 15 -8.69 10.14 -2.27
C ASP A 15 -8.33 11.55 -2.73
N ILE A 16 -8.47 11.79 -4.03
CA ILE A 16 -8.31 13.12 -4.56
C ILE A 16 -9.69 13.79 -4.73
N GLY A 17 -9.95 14.82 -3.92
CA GLY A 17 -11.17 15.62 -4.03
C GLY A 17 -12.41 15.06 -3.32
N PHE A 18 -12.34 13.98 -2.55
CA PHE A 18 -13.47 13.41 -1.81
C PHE A 18 -13.70 14.13 -0.47
N THR A 19 -12.69 14.19 0.38
CA THR A 19 -12.79 14.81 1.72
C THR A 19 -12.59 16.32 1.70
N ARG A 20 -11.94 16.84 0.66
CA ARG A 20 -11.67 18.27 0.39
C ARG A 20 -11.52 18.48 -1.12
N LEU A 21 -11.30 19.71 -1.57
CA LEU A 21 -10.92 19.99 -2.95
C LEU A 21 -9.58 19.33 -3.28
N SER A 22 -9.40 18.91 -4.52
CA SER A 22 -8.19 18.16 -4.96
C SER A 22 -6.89 18.90 -4.65
N GLU A 23 -6.83 20.21 -4.88
CA GLU A 23 -5.65 21.02 -4.55
C GLU A 23 -5.37 21.04 -3.04
N GLU A 24 -6.41 21.15 -2.21
CA GLU A 24 -6.28 21.12 -0.75
C GLU A 24 -5.76 19.76 -0.25
N ILE A 25 -6.20 18.65 -0.87
CA ILE A 25 -5.69 17.31 -0.55
C ILE A 25 -4.21 17.21 -0.90
N LEU A 26 -3.81 17.65 -2.07
CA LEU A 26 -2.41 17.58 -2.50
C LEU A 26 -1.51 18.46 -1.62
N ASP A 27 -1.98 19.64 -1.23
CA ASP A 27 -1.26 20.51 -0.31
C ASP A 27 -1.19 19.92 1.11
N TYR A 28 -2.29 19.32 1.60
CA TYR A 28 -2.31 18.61 2.87
C TYR A 28 -1.29 17.46 2.90
N TYR A 29 -1.18 16.67 1.82
CA TYR A 29 -0.19 15.59 1.73
C TYR A 29 1.25 16.12 1.71
N ALA A 30 1.48 17.25 1.04
CA ALA A 30 2.81 17.88 0.97
C ALA A 30 3.21 18.63 2.26
N THR A 31 2.30 18.76 3.21
CA THR A 31 2.49 19.51 4.46
C THR A 31 2.21 18.63 5.68
N ASP A 32 1.03 18.73 6.27
CA ASP A 32 0.67 18.09 7.54
C ASP A 32 0.78 16.56 7.51
N MET A 33 0.39 15.93 6.39
CA MET A 33 0.51 14.48 6.23
C MET A 33 1.96 14.06 6.32
N LEU A 34 2.84 14.72 5.56
CA LEU A 34 4.27 14.43 5.56
C LEU A 34 4.90 14.65 6.94
N ASP A 35 4.55 15.75 7.61
CA ASP A 35 5.07 16.06 8.95
C ASP A 35 4.66 14.97 9.96
N ARG A 36 3.42 14.48 9.89
CA ARG A 36 2.91 13.38 10.74
C ARG A 36 3.58 12.04 10.41
N VAL A 37 3.77 11.72 9.13
CA VAL A 37 4.50 10.52 8.69
C VAL A 37 5.93 10.56 9.23
N ALA A 38 6.62 11.69 9.05
CA ALA A 38 7.97 11.87 9.54
C ALA A 38 8.07 11.69 11.06
N ALA A 39 7.13 12.27 11.82
CA ALA A 39 7.09 12.11 13.28
C ALA A 39 6.94 10.63 13.70
N THR A 40 6.06 9.87 13.04
CA THR A 40 5.90 8.44 13.34
C THR A 40 7.14 7.63 12.93
N CYS A 41 7.75 7.93 11.77
CA CYS A 41 8.98 7.30 11.31
C CYS A 41 10.14 7.53 12.29
N ASP A 42 10.32 8.77 12.73
CA ASP A 42 11.39 9.14 13.66
C ASP A 42 11.18 8.51 15.05
N ALA A 43 9.94 8.51 15.55
CA ALA A 43 9.61 7.91 16.85
C ALA A 43 9.75 6.38 16.88
N THR A 44 9.79 5.72 15.72
CA THR A 44 9.91 4.26 15.61
C THR A 44 11.24 3.81 14.99
N ALA A 45 12.16 4.72 14.72
CA ALA A 45 13.40 4.44 13.98
C ALA A 45 14.24 3.33 14.64
N GLU A 46 14.29 3.28 15.97
CA GLU A 46 15.10 2.33 16.74
C GLU A 46 14.44 0.93 16.91
N LEU A 47 13.25 0.72 16.33
CA LEU A 47 12.56 -0.57 16.42
C LEU A 47 13.11 -1.66 15.47
N GLY A 48 14.19 -1.36 14.75
CA GLY A 48 14.82 -2.31 13.83
C GLY A 48 13.86 -2.79 12.73
N PRO A 49 13.61 -4.10 12.60
CA PRO A 49 12.68 -4.63 11.59
C PRO A 49 11.23 -4.18 11.77
N MET A 50 10.87 -3.67 12.94
CA MET A 50 9.52 -3.19 13.26
C MET A 50 9.35 -1.68 13.13
N ARG A 51 10.38 -0.94 12.63
CA ARG A 51 10.26 0.50 12.38
C ARG A 51 9.14 0.78 11.38
N TYR A 52 8.40 1.85 11.60
CA TYR A 52 7.29 2.23 10.74
C TYR A 52 7.74 2.48 9.30
N ILE A 53 7.03 1.88 8.34
CA ILE A 53 7.18 2.11 6.90
C ILE A 53 5.81 2.50 6.36
N TRP A 54 5.70 3.71 5.83
CA TRP A 54 4.47 4.18 5.20
C TRP A 54 4.47 3.84 3.72
N THR A 55 3.53 3.00 3.30
CA THR A 55 3.36 2.61 1.89
C THR A 55 2.23 3.42 1.26
N MET A 56 2.45 3.96 0.06
CA MET A 56 1.45 4.75 -0.63
C MET A 56 1.41 4.48 -2.13
N PRO A 57 0.37 4.95 -2.85
CA PRO A 57 0.38 4.95 -4.30
C PRO A 57 1.52 5.84 -4.84
N ALA A 58 2.00 5.53 -6.05
CA ALA A 58 3.17 6.21 -6.59
C ALA A 58 2.92 7.69 -6.95
N TRP A 59 1.76 8.01 -7.53
CA TRP A 59 1.48 9.37 -8.01
C TRP A 59 1.36 10.42 -6.90
N PRO A 60 0.62 10.18 -5.80
CA PRO A 60 0.59 11.14 -4.69
C PRO A 60 1.98 11.43 -4.12
N LEU A 61 2.87 10.44 -4.05
CA LEU A 61 4.24 10.64 -3.60
C LEU A 61 5.02 11.59 -4.54
N LYS A 62 4.85 11.41 -5.86
CA LYS A 62 5.42 12.31 -6.87
C LYS A 62 4.91 13.75 -6.70
N GLU A 63 3.59 13.91 -6.49
CA GLU A 63 2.97 15.23 -6.27
C GLU A 63 3.40 15.87 -4.93
N MET A 64 3.47 15.09 -3.85
CA MET A 64 4.03 15.57 -2.58
C MET A 64 5.41 16.18 -2.78
N ARG A 65 6.32 15.42 -3.42
CA ARG A 65 7.67 15.88 -3.68
C ARG A 65 7.74 17.15 -4.52
N ARG A 66 6.85 17.29 -5.52
CA ARG A 66 6.75 18.48 -6.38
C ARG A 66 6.30 19.72 -5.62
N ARG A 67 5.36 19.55 -4.66
CA ARG A 67 4.70 20.64 -3.91
C ARG A 67 5.44 21.04 -2.63
N CYS A 68 6.22 20.14 -2.05
CA CYS A 68 6.97 20.39 -0.82
C CYS A 68 7.91 21.59 -0.91
N THR A 69 8.07 22.31 0.19
CA THR A 69 9.19 23.24 0.38
C THR A 69 10.53 22.47 0.27
N PRO A 70 11.65 23.15 0.03
CA PRO A 70 12.96 22.49 -0.01
C PRO A 70 13.25 21.64 1.24
N GLU A 71 12.90 22.13 2.43
CA GLU A 71 13.14 21.46 3.72
C GLU A 71 12.31 20.19 3.83
N ARG A 72 10.98 20.26 3.53
CA ARG A 72 10.08 19.09 3.54
C ARG A 72 10.47 18.09 2.45
N ARG A 73 10.93 18.56 1.31
CA ARG A 73 11.42 17.69 0.24
C ARG A 73 12.64 16.91 0.68
N ALA A 74 13.62 17.57 1.31
CA ALA A 74 14.80 16.90 1.87
C ALA A 74 14.40 15.86 2.92
N LYS A 75 13.42 16.16 3.77
CA LYS A 75 12.88 15.20 4.74
C LYS A 75 12.22 14.00 4.07
N LEU A 76 11.39 14.22 3.04
CA LEU A 76 10.77 13.15 2.27
C LEU A 76 11.81 12.27 1.59
N ASP A 77 12.81 12.89 0.94
CA ASP A 77 13.89 12.19 0.24
C ASP A 77 14.73 11.35 1.23
N ASP A 78 14.98 11.85 2.46
CA ASP A 78 15.62 11.09 3.54
C ASP A 78 14.78 9.89 4.02
N LEU A 79 13.47 10.07 4.22
CA LEU A 79 12.57 8.97 4.60
C LEU A 79 12.53 7.86 3.53
N VAL A 80 12.54 8.23 2.25
CA VAL A 80 12.66 7.27 1.14
C VAL A 80 14.03 6.59 1.15
N ALA A 81 15.12 7.32 1.36
CA ALA A 81 16.46 6.75 1.42
C ALA A 81 16.59 5.72 2.54
N ARG A 82 16.06 6.00 3.72
CA ARG A 82 16.00 5.09 4.88
C ARG A 82 15.02 3.91 4.71
N GLY A 83 14.21 3.90 3.64
CA GLY A 83 13.21 2.88 3.38
C GLY A 83 11.97 2.96 4.29
N GLN A 84 11.69 4.13 4.90
CA GLN A 84 10.52 4.36 5.74
C GLN A 84 9.33 4.98 4.99
N VAL A 85 9.53 5.35 3.73
CA VAL A 85 8.47 5.66 2.77
C VAL A 85 8.67 4.78 1.54
N ALA A 86 7.65 4.04 1.19
CA ALA A 86 7.62 3.13 0.05
C ALA A 86 6.39 3.40 -0.84
N TRP A 87 6.38 2.86 -2.03
CA TRP A 87 5.24 2.93 -2.95
C TRP A 87 5.00 1.59 -3.63
N HIS A 88 3.78 1.39 -4.09
CA HIS A 88 3.41 0.24 -4.91
C HIS A 88 3.29 0.61 -6.40
N ALA A 89 3.17 -0.38 -7.26
CA ALA A 89 3.24 -0.22 -8.72
C ALA A 89 2.13 0.64 -9.34
N LEU A 90 0.96 0.77 -8.68
CA LEU A 90 -0.14 1.57 -9.22
C LEU A 90 -0.02 3.04 -8.83
N PRO A 91 -0.46 3.98 -9.72
CA PRO A 91 -0.39 5.40 -9.46
C PRO A 91 -1.32 5.84 -8.32
N PHE A 92 -2.54 5.34 -8.30
CA PHE A 92 -3.60 5.56 -7.31
C PHE A 92 -4.75 4.59 -7.58
N THR A 93 -5.81 4.64 -6.77
CA THR A 93 -7.06 3.91 -6.99
C THR A 93 -7.75 4.43 -8.26
N SER A 94 -8.09 3.54 -9.20
CA SER A 94 -8.68 3.91 -10.51
C SER A 94 -9.67 2.87 -10.98
N HIS A 95 -10.72 3.34 -11.67
CA HIS A 95 -11.62 2.50 -12.44
C HIS A 95 -10.99 2.19 -13.81
N TYR A 96 -10.10 1.21 -13.87
CA TYR A 96 -9.36 0.89 -15.11
C TYR A 96 -10.25 0.48 -16.27
N ASP A 97 -11.46 -0.03 -16.01
CA ASP A 97 -12.43 -0.36 -17.06
C ASP A 97 -12.96 0.88 -17.82
N PHE A 98 -12.76 2.07 -17.25
CA PHE A 98 -13.11 3.35 -17.88
C PHE A 98 -11.88 4.11 -18.40
N CYS A 99 -10.68 3.57 -18.25
CA CYS A 99 -9.44 4.16 -18.75
C CYS A 99 -9.08 3.61 -20.12
N GLY A 100 -8.41 4.44 -20.92
CA GLY A 100 -7.71 3.94 -22.11
C GLY A 100 -6.54 3.05 -21.72
N ILE A 101 -6.14 2.14 -22.60
CA ILE A 101 -4.99 1.25 -22.35
C ILE A 101 -3.69 2.04 -22.14
N GLU A 102 -3.53 3.15 -22.84
CA GLU A 102 -2.35 4.02 -22.71
C GLU A 102 -2.31 4.70 -21.34
N ASP A 103 -3.46 5.12 -20.80
CA ASP A 103 -3.56 5.70 -19.45
C ASP A 103 -3.14 4.68 -18.40
N ALA A 104 -3.60 3.44 -18.54
CA ALA A 104 -3.27 2.36 -17.64
C ALA A 104 -1.77 2.01 -17.64
N ILE A 105 -1.16 1.94 -18.84
CA ILE A 105 0.29 1.71 -19.01
C ILE A 105 1.09 2.90 -18.45
N TYR A 106 0.67 4.13 -18.75
CA TYR A 106 1.30 5.34 -18.22
C TYR A 106 1.29 5.34 -16.67
N GLY A 107 0.17 4.92 -16.08
CA GLY A 107 0.05 4.79 -14.62
C GLY A 107 1.11 3.90 -13.99
N LEU A 108 1.42 2.75 -14.60
CA LEU A 108 2.53 1.88 -14.16
C LEU A 108 3.90 2.56 -14.36
N GLY A 109 4.02 3.43 -15.34
CA GLY A 109 5.22 4.22 -15.61
C GLY A 109 5.60 5.16 -14.47
N VAL A 110 4.60 5.71 -13.76
CA VAL A 110 4.81 6.64 -12.63
C VAL A 110 5.63 6.00 -11.50
N ALA A 111 5.27 4.78 -11.09
CA ALA A 111 6.01 4.05 -10.07
C ALA A 111 7.45 3.74 -10.50
N ARG A 112 7.64 3.38 -11.78
CA ARG A 112 8.96 3.12 -12.35
C ARG A 112 9.83 4.38 -12.43
N GLU A 113 9.22 5.52 -12.73
CA GLU A 113 9.91 6.83 -12.73
C GLU A 113 10.45 7.15 -11.33
N LEU A 114 9.62 6.97 -10.27
CA LEU A 114 10.05 7.12 -8.89
C LEU A 114 11.18 6.16 -8.51
N SER A 115 11.05 4.88 -8.89
CA SER A 115 12.07 3.87 -8.60
C SER A 115 13.42 4.23 -9.25
N ARG A 116 13.42 4.70 -10.50
CA ARG A 116 14.64 5.17 -11.18
C ARG A 116 15.21 6.41 -10.51
N PHE A 117 14.35 7.39 -10.18
CA PHE A 117 14.79 8.64 -9.55
C PHE A 117 15.46 8.38 -8.20
N TYR A 118 14.86 7.53 -7.34
CA TYR A 118 15.39 7.21 -6.02
C TYR A 118 16.37 6.03 -6.02
N GLN A 119 16.69 5.46 -7.18
CA GLN A 119 17.56 4.27 -7.31
C GLN A 119 17.09 3.10 -6.44
N LYS A 120 15.77 2.90 -6.38
CA LYS A 120 15.12 1.80 -5.66
C LYS A 120 14.67 0.71 -6.65
N PRO A 121 14.50 -0.53 -6.18
CA PRO A 121 13.90 -1.59 -6.99
C PRO A 121 12.53 -1.17 -7.55
N ILE A 122 12.20 -1.68 -8.72
CA ILE A 122 10.85 -1.48 -9.29
C ILE A 122 9.89 -2.35 -8.48
N SER A 123 8.83 -1.74 -7.95
CA SER A 123 7.81 -2.46 -7.19
C SER A 123 7.10 -3.50 -8.06
N ARG A 124 7.01 -4.72 -7.54
CA ARG A 124 6.30 -5.86 -8.13
C ARG A 124 4.95 -6.11 -7.49
N ALA A 125 4.59 -5.29 -6.53
CA ALA A 125 3.32 -5.37 -5.82
C ALA A 125 2.43 -4.18 -6.13
N ALA A 126 1.12 -4.42 -6.18
CA ALA A 126 0.09 -3.41 -6.43
C ALA A 126 -1.02 -3.47 -5.39
N LYS A 127 -1.68 -2.35 -5.17
CA LYS A 127 -2.86 -2.28 -4.33
C LYS A 127 -3.94 -1.43 -5.01
N MET A 128 -5.14 -2.00 -5.03
CA MET A 128 -6.35 -1.31 -5.48
C MET A 128 -7.44 -1.50 -4.43
N THR A 129 -8.07 -0.41 -4.01
CA THR A 129 -9.18 -0.44 -3.05
C THR A 129 -10.27 0.51 -3.49
N ASP A 130 -11.46 0.38 -2.91
CA ASP A 130 -12.61 1.22 -3.16
C ASP A 130 -13.36 0.93 -4.47
N VAL A 131 -12.68 0.52 -5.51
CA VAL A 131 -13.29 0.15 -6.81
C VAL A 131 -14.09 -1.14 -6.66
N PRO A 132 -15.41 -1.14 -6.98
CA PRO A 132 -16.28 -2.29 -6.72
C PRO A 132 -16.11 -3.45 -7.70
N GLY A 133 -15.44 -3.23 -8.84
CA GLY A 133 -15.23 -4.26 -9.85
C GLY A 133 -14.03 -3.97 -10.74
N HIS A 134 -13.47 -5.03 -11.32
CA HIS A 134 -12.28 -4.96 -12.16
C HIS A 134 -12.41 -5.88 -13.36
N GLY A 135 -12.08 -5.37 -14.53
CA GLY A 135 -12.11 -6.12 -15.78
C GLY A 135 -11.02 -7.18 -15.88
N ARG A 136 -11.27 -8.18 -16.71
CA ARG A 136 -10.36 -9.31 -16.93
C ARG A 136 -9.02 -8.92 -17.59
N PHE A 137 -8.89 -7.69 -18.09
CA PHE A 137 -7.62 -7.19 -18.62
C PHE A 137 -6.62 -6.78 -17.51
N LEU A 138 -7.12 -6.52 -16.29
CA LEU A 138 -6.26 -6.03 -15.20
C LEU A 138 -5.09 -6.98 -14.88
N PRO A 139 -5.28 -8.29 -14.68
CA PRO A 139 -4.15 -9.20 -14.47
C PRO A 139 -3.19 -9.27 -15.68
N GLU A 140 -3.69 -9.13 -16.92
CA GLU A 140 -2.85 -9.04 -18.12
C GLU A 140 -1.92 -7.83 -18.08
N MET A 141 -2.48 -6.66 -17.81
CA MET A 141 -1.75 -5.40 -17.72
C MET A 141 -0.71 -5.44 -16.59
N LEU A 142 -1.12 -5.88 -15.40
CA LEU A 142 -0.25 -5.93 -14.23
C LEU A 142 0.92 -6.90 -14.43
N ALA A 143 0.64 -8.13 -14.88
CA ALA A 143 1.68 -9.13 -15.11
C ALA A 143 2.62 -8.72 -16.26
N SER A 144 2.10 -8.11 -17.34
CA SER A 144 2.92 -7.53 -18.42
C SER A 144 3.79 -6.39 -17.91
N GLY A 145 3.32 -5.66 -16.92
CA GLY A 145 4.05 -4.62 -16.20
C GLY A 145 5.01 -5.15 -15.14
N GLY A 146 5.20 -6.47 -14.98
CA GLY A 146 6.08 -7.07 -13.99
C GLY A 146 5.54 -7.04 -12.56
N VAL A 147 4.23 -6.83 -12.39
CA VAL A 147 3.54 -6.95 -11.09
C VAL A 147 3.21 -8.42 -10.85
N GLU A 148 3.60 -8.93 -9.70
CA GLU A 148 3.43 -10.33 -9.30
C GLU A 148 2.36 -10.51 -8.21
N TYR A 149 2.14 -9.46 -7.39
CA TYR A 149 1.17 -9.48 -6.29
C TYR A 149 0.20 -8.29 -6.40
N LEU A 150 -1.07 -8.56 -6.13
CA LEU A 150 -2.13 -7.55 -6.09
C LEU A 150 -2.97 -7.72 -4.81
N HIS A 151 -3.07 -6.66 -4.02
CA HIS A 151 -4.10 -6.58 -2.99
C HIS A 151 -5.31 -5.82 -3.52
N LEU A 152 -6.47 -6.45 -3.48
CA LEU A 152 -7.77 -5.86 -3.77
C LEU A 152 -8.57 -5.65 -2.50
N GLY A 153 -9.16 -4.48 -2.36
CA GLY A 153 -10.10 -4.16 -1.31
C GLY A 153 -11.40 -3.60 -1.89
N CYS A 154 -12.52 -4.01 -1.35
CA CYS A 154 -13.84 -3.57 -1.78
C CYS A 154 -14.28 -2.35 -0.97
N ASN A 155 -15.03 -1.44 -1.60
CA ASN A 155 -15.78 -0.42 -0.87
C ASN A 155 -16.76 -1.08 0.09
N THR A 156 -16.86 -0.59 1.32
CA THR A 156 -17.70 -1.19 2.37
C THR A 156 -19.18 -1.20 2.06
N PHE A 157 -19.64 -0.36 1.12
CA PHE A 157 -21.03 -0.33 0.63
C PHE A 157 -21.25 -1.24 -0.58
N ALA A 158 -20.20 -1.74 -1.21
CA ALA A 158 -20.30 -2.66 -2.33
C ALA A 158 -20.45 -4.11 -1.82
N LYS A 159 -21.17 -4.93 -2.58
CA LYS A 159 -21.26 -6.36 -2.29
C LYS A 159 -19.91 -7.02 -2.57
N PRO A 160 -19.28 -7.67 -1.59
CA PRO A 160 -18.07 -8.42 -1.83
C PRO A 160 -18.26 -9.53 -2.87
N VAL A 161 -17.22 -9.79 -3.62
CA VAL A 161 -17.18 -10.91 -4.58
C VAL A 161 -16.87 -12.20 -3.80
N ASP A 162 -17.55 -13.27 -4.16
CA ASP A 162 -17.32 -14.60 -3.57
C ASP A 162 -16.12 -15.27 -4.27
N VAL A 163 -14.93 -15.03 -3.72
CA VAL A 163 -13.66 -15.60 -4.18
C VAL A 163 -12.81 -16.01 -2.96
N PRO A 164 -11.86 -16.93 -3.12
CA PRO A 164 -10.91 -17.23 -2.05
C PRO A 164 -10.17 -15.96 -1.58
N PRO A 165 -9.76 -15.88 -0.30
CA PRO A 165 -9.06 -14.70 0.23
C PRO A 165 -7.70 -14.47 -0.43
N ILE A 166 -7.12 -15.52 -1.02
CA ILE A 166 -5.92 -15.45 -1.85
C ILE A 166 -6.03 -16.45 -3.00
N PHE A 167 -5.73 -15.99 -4.22
CA PHE A 167 -5.85 -16.81 -5.43
C PHE A 167 -4.97 -16.27 -6.57
N TRP A 168 -4.70 -17.12 -7.54
CA TRP A 168 -4.12 -16.67 -8.80
C TRP A 168 -5.22 -16.12 -9.71
N TRP A 169 -5.15 -14.83 -10.01
CA TRP A 169 -6.02 -14.23 -11.00
C TRP A 169 -5.38 -14.29 -12.37
N GLU A 170 -5.96 -15.14 -13.23
CA GLU A 170 -5.43 -15.42 -14.55
C GLU A 170 -6.17 -14.63 -15.63
N ALA A 171 -5.40 -14.03 -16.54
CA ALA A 171 -5.88 -13.38 -17.74
C ALA A 171 -6.12 -14.40 -18.86
N PRO A 172 -6.90 -14.06 -19.91
CA PRO A 172 -7.12 -14.95 -21.06
C PRO A 172 -5.83 -15.39 -21.79
N SER A 173 -4.74 -14.65 -21.68
CA SER A 173 -3.43 -15.00 -22.23
C SER A 173 -2.67 -16.05 -21.42
N GLY A 174 -3.16 -16.42 -20.23
CA GLY A 174 -2.45 -17.27 -19.27
C GLY A 174 -1.51 -16.52 -18.31
N LYS A 175 -1.32 -15.20 -18.48
CA LYS A 175 -0.62 -14.37 -17.49
C LYS A 175 -1.44 -14.28 -16.22
N ARG A 176 -0.77 -14.26 -15.07
CA ARG A 176 -1.46 -14.29 -13.78
C ARG A 176 -0.76 -13.42 -12.74
N VAL A 177 -1.52 -12.99 -11.75
CA VAL A 177 -1.05 -12.22 -10.59
C VAL A 177 -1.60 -12.89 -9.33
N LEU A 178 -0.75 -13.09 -8.32
CA LEU A 178 -1.22 -13.55 -7.02
C LEU A 178 -2.06 -12.44 -6.40
N THR A 179 -3.33 -12.74 -6.15
CA THR A 179 -4.29 -11.74 -5.70
C THR A 179 -4.82 -12.08 -4.31
N MET A 180 -4.71 -11.13 -3.39
CA MET A 180 -5.35 -11.17 -2.08
C MET A 180 -6.57 -10.24 -2.12
N TYR A 181 -7.72 -10.74 -1.65
CA TYR A 181 -8.98 -10.01 -1.67
C TYR A 181 -9.59 -9.88 -0.28
N ASN A 182 -10.01 -8.66 0.07
CA ASN A 182 -10.68 -8.36 1.34
C ASN A 182 -11.93 -7.50 1.12
N SER A 183 -12.91 -7.67 2.01
CA SER A 183 -14.13 -6.84 2.06
C SER A 183 -13.91 -5.50 2.76
N GLY A 184 -12.89 -4.75 2.37
CA GLY A 184 -12.53 -3.46 2.98
C GLY A 184 -11.21 -2.97 2.43
N TYR A 185 -10.72 -1.84 2.92
CA TYR A 185 -9.53 -1.19 2.37
C TYR A 185 -8.21 -1.82 2.81
N GLY A 186 -8.23 -2.66 3.82
CA GLY A 186 -7.09 -3.38 4.34
C GLY A 186 -7.48 -4.73 4.92
N THR A 187 -6.56 -5.37 5.61
CA THR A 187 -6.80 -6.63 6.31
C THR A 187 -7.03 -6.40 7.81
N SER A 188 -7.45 -7.44 8.52
CA SER A 188 -7.36 -7.48 9.98
C SER A 188 -5.90 -7.49 10.44
N LEU A 189 -5.65 -7.08 11.70
CA LEU A 189 -4.33 -7.21 12.31
C LEU A 189 -3.93 -8.68 12.46
N LEU A 190 -4.86 -9.51 12.91
CA LEU A 190 -4.66 -10.94 13.09
C LEU A 190 -5.12 -11.70 11.84
N PRO A 191 -4.43 -12.78 11.44
CA PRO A 191 -4.87 -13.63 10.35
C PRO A 191 -6.23 -14.28 10.65
N PRO A 192 -7.04 -14.56 9.63
CA PRO A 192 -8.22 -15.41 9.78
C PRO A 192 -7.80 -16.82 10.25
N GLN A 193 -8.73 -17.50 10.94
CA GLN A 193 -8.45 -18.83 11.49
C GLN A 193 -8.11 -19.87 10.41
N ASP A 194 -8.70 -19.73 9.24
CA ASP A 194 -8.57 -20.61 8.07
C ASP A 194 -7.55 -20.10 7.03
N TRP A 195 -6.66 -19.16 7.42
CA TRP A 195 -5.64 -18.64 6.51
C TRP A 195 -4.72 -19.77 6.00
N PRO A 196 -4.57 -19.93 4.66
CA PRO A 196 -3.93 -21.13 4.09
C PRO A 196 -2.41 -21.10 4.07
N LEU A 197 -1.77 -19.96 4.41
CA LEU A 197 -0.32 -19.80 4.36
C LEU A 197 0.28 -19.65 5.75
N ASP A 198 1.58 -19.82 5.88
CA ASP A 198 2.34 -19.58 7.11
C ASP A 198 2.79 -18.11 7.26
N THR A 199 2.57 -17.30 6.24
CA THR A 199 2.85 -15.86 6.21
C THR A 199 1.55 -15.06 6.14
N TRP A 200 1.42 -14.06 7.01
CA TRP A 200 0.31 -13.12 7.02
C TRP A 200 0.78 -11.71 6.67
N ILE A 201 0.09 -11.02 5.77
CA ILE A 201 0.26 -9.60 5.50
C ILE A 201 -0.86 -8.85 6.22
N ALA A 202 -0.52 -8.17 7.31
CA ALA A 202 -1.43 -7.26 8.00
C ALA A 202 -1.38 -5.89 7.32
N LEU A 203 -2.26 -5.66 6.36
CA LEU A 203 -2.35 -4.41 5.62
C LEU A 203 -3.26 -3.43 6.38
N LEU A 204 -2.63 -2.56 7.15
CA LEU A 204 -3.29 -1.68 8.11
C LEU A 204 -3.53 -0.30 7.47
N ASN A 205 -4.75 -0.10 7.04
CA ASN A 205 -5.17 1.10 6.33
C ASN A 205 -5.85 2.10 7.28
N THR A 206 -5.48 3.36 7.20
CA THR A 206 -6.30 4.43 7.79
C THR A 206 -7.38 4.86 6.80
N GLN A 207 -8.43 5.49 7.30
CA GLN A 207 -9.53 5.97 6.47
C GLN A 207 -9.10 7.12 5.55
N ASP A 208 -10.01 7.51 4.67
CA ASP A 208 -9.86 8.49 3.61
C ASP A 208 -9.09 9.73 4.05
N ASN A 209 -7.85 9.86 3.61
CA ASN A 209 -6.97 11.00 3.90
C ASN A 209 -6.78 11.31 5.42
N SER A 210 -7.11 10.39 6.31
CA SER A 210 -7.13 10.66 7.77
C SER A 210 -5.74 10.74 8.42
N GLY A 211 -4.70 10.40 7.68
CA GLY A 211 -3.32 10.49 8.12
C GLY A 211 -2.71 9.15 8.53
N PRO A 212 -1.42 9.13 8.85
CA PRO A 212 -0.72 7.92 9.22
C PRO A 212 -1.14 7.46 10.63
N GLN A 213 -0.86 6.20 10.94
CA GLN A 213 -0.91 5.70 12.30
C GLN A 213 0.11 6.44 13.17
N SER A 214 -0.24 6.72 14.43
CA SER A 214 0.72 7.25 15.41
C SER A 214 1.70 6.17 15.88
N ALA A 215 2.85 6.58 16.41
CA ALA A 215 3.83 5.66 16.97
C ALA A 215 3.22 4.76 18.07
N GLN A 216 2.31 5.29 18.91
CA GLN A 216 1.63 4.50 19.93
C GLN A 216 0.77 3.39 19.31
N ILE A 217 -0.01 3.66 18.29
CA ILE A 217 -0.80 2.66 17.57
C ILE A 217 0.09 1.57 16.98
N VAL A 218 1.25 1.95 16.42
CA VAL A 218 2.23 1.00 15.88
C VAL A 218 2.74 0.06 16.97
N LEU A 219 3.12 0.60 18.13
CA LEU A 219 3.58 -0.19 19.29
C LEU A 219 2.49 -1.13 19.82
N ASP A 220 1.25 -0.65 19.91
CA ASP A 220 0.10 -1.44 20.38
C ASP A 220 -0.18 -2.63 19.45
N TYR A 221 -0.04 -2.43 18.13
CA TYR A 221 -0.17 -3.52 17.16
C TYR A 221 0.91 -4.58 17.34
N TYR A 222 2.17 -4.19 17.53
CA TYR A 222 3.25 -5.14 17.79
C TYR A 222 3.07 -5.88 19.12
N ALA A 223 2.67 -5.20 20.19
CA ALA A 223 2.38 -5.83 21.47
C ALA A 223 1.29 -6.91 21.34
N LYS A 224 0.21 -6.59 20.62
CA LYS A 224 -0.90 -7.52 20.37
C LYS A 224 -0.47 -8.73 19.53
N LEU A 225 0.32 -8.51 18.49
CA LEU A 225 0.83 -9.60 17.63
C LEU A 225 1.80 -10.50 18.36
N ARG A 226 2.74 -9.96 19.14
CA ARG A 226 3.67 -10.75 19.95
C ARG A 226 2.97 -11.59 21.00
N SER A 227 1.88 -11.06 21.59
CA SER A 227 1.06 -11.83 22.53
C SER A 227 0.32 -12.97 21.85
N ALA A 228 -0.18 -12.77 20.62
CA ALA A 228 -0.95 -13.78 19.88
C ALA A 228 -0.05 -14.81 19.16
N PHE A 229 1.14 -14.41 18.74
CA PHE A 229 2.09 -15.20 17.93
C PHE A 229 3.51 -15.03 18.47
N PRO A 230 3.83 -15.57 19.66
CA PRO A 230 5.14 -15.36 20.30
C PRO A 230 6.32 -15.92 19.50
N ASP A 231 6.10 -16.95 18.69
CA ASP A 231 7.13 -17.63 17.92
C ASP A 231 7.23 -17.14 16.48
N ALA A 232 6.36 -16.21 16.05
CA ALA A 232 6.38 -15.69 14.70
C ALA A 232 7.41 -14.56 14.52
N GLU A 233 8.05 -14.53 13.35
CA GLU A 233 8.80 -13.37 12.89
C GLU A 233 7.82 -12.23 12.57
N ILE A 234 7.94 -11.09 13.26
CA ILE A 234 7.07 -9.93 13.08
C ILE A 234 7.93 -8.76 12.61
N SER A 235 7.58 -8.20 11.45
CA SER A 235 8.28 -7.07 10.85
C SER A 235 7.30 -6.05 10.26
N CYS A 236 7.79 -4.85 9.99
CA CYS A 236 7.15 -3.90 9.10
C CYS A 236 7.76 -4.04 7.71
N GLY A 237 6.96 -3.86 6.69
CA GLY A 237 7.41 -3.93 5.30
C GLY A 237 6.57 -3.05 4.37
N SER A 238 6.89 -3.13 3.11
CA SER A 238 6.08 -2.66 1.99
C SER A 238 5.24 -3.82 1.43
N LEU A 239 4.53 -3.59 0.35
CA LEU A 239 3.81 -4.66 -0.35
C LEU A 239 4.76 -5.61 -1.13
N ASP A 240 6.02 -5.23 -1.32
CA ASP A 240 7.03 -6.02 -2.04
C ASP A 240 7.76 -7.04 -1.13
N ASP A 241 7.56 -6.97 0.21
CA ASP A 241 8.19 -7.84 1.21
C ASP A 241 7.38 -9.12 1.46
#